data_330db9459b7b339aa7c88d6320b5c74d
#
_entry.id   330db9459b7b339aa7c88d6320b5c74d
#
_cell.length_a   1.000
_cell.length_b   1.000
_cell.length_c   1.000
_cell.angle_alpha   90.00
_cell.angle_beta   90.00
_cell.angle_gamma   90.00
#
_symmetry.space_group_name_H-M   'P 1'
#
loop_
_entity.id
_entity.type
_entity.pdbx_description
1 polymer ?
#
loop_
_entity_poly.entity_id
_entity_poly.type
_entity_poly.pdbx_seq_one_letter_code
_entity_poly.pdbx_strand_id
1 'polypeptide(L)'
;PLLQEENSPYSRFIMRVPGFGTSANSFNSFIIIALLDNWDNRKKNSQTVMREAIGKIVTVPQAVAFPISPQSIRVSSYNKPVQMVIYGSTYEELEQIQTQVIRSLRKNTNLSRIETDYSRNKPEIKLIINKNKAKDLGVSTEKIGRTLETLYGGKRVTTFNKLGKEYPIILQQYLSDRRNKEGISKIFVRSDTTGKLISLVNLVDFKEEGAAKELARYNRQPAVTISANIS
;
A
#
# COMPACT_ATOMS: atom_id res chain seq x y z
N PRO A 1 -21.75 -9.88 -12.80
CA PRO A 1 -22.50 -11.12 -12.64
C PRO A 1 -23.51 -11.04 -11.48
N LEU A 2 -23.11 -10.64 -10.25
CA LEU A 2 -24.00 -10.63 -9.06
C LEU A 2 -25.20 -9.67 -9.16
N LEU A 3 -25.11 -8.61 -9.95
CA LEU A 3 -26.19 -7.65 -10.19
C LEU A 3 -27.15 -8.09 -11.30
N GLN A 4 -26.76 -9.06 -12.11
CA GLN A 4 -27.52 -9.52 -13.27
C GLN A 4 -28.41 -10.75 -12.99
N GLU A 5 -28.34 -11.29 -11.76
CA GLU A 5 -29.22 -12.37 -11.33
C GLU A 5 -30.62 -11.82 -11.09
N GLU A 6 -31.64 -12.47 -11.65
CA GLU A 6 -33.05 -12.18 -11.39
C GLU A 6 -33.32 -12.35 -9.88
N ASN A 7 -33.87 -11.36 -9.21
CA ASN A 7 -33.97 -11.24 -7.74
C ASN A 7 -32.65 -11.06 -6.97
N SER A 8 -31.67 -10.38 -7.56
CA SER A 8 -30.44 -10.02 -6.86
C SER A 8 -30.74 -9.17 -5.62
N PRO A 9 -30.20 -9.51 -4.44
CA PRO A 9 -30.38 -8.69 -3.24
C PRO A 9 -29.55 -7.40 -3.25
N TYR A 10 -28.73 -7.18 -4.29
CA TYR A 10 -27.81 -6.07 -4.39
C TYR A 10 -28.34 -4.98 -5.32
N SER A 11 -28.39 -3.74 -4.83
CA SER A 11 -28.75 -2.56 -5.61
C SER A 11 -27.55 -2.00 -6.37
N ARG A 12 -26.39 -1.87 -5.70
CA ARG A 12 -25.17 -1.26 -6.26
C ARG A 12 -23.92 -1.77 -5.59
N PHE A 13 -22.83 -1.84 -6.36
CA PHE A 13 -21.49 -2.00 -5.81
C PHE A 13 -20.69 -0.71 -5.96
N ILE A 14 -20.03 -0.30 -4.89
CA ILE A 14 -19.10 0.82 -4.88
C ILE A 14 -17.74 0.26 -4.49
N MET A 15 -16.79 0.29 -5.42
CA MET A 15 -15.41 -0.08 -5.15
C MET A 15 -14.60 1.14 -4.73
N ARG A 16 -13.96 1.06 -3.60
CA ARG A 16 -12.98 2.06 -3.15
C ARG A 16 -11.57 1.59 -3.47
N VAL A 17 -10.89 2.39 -4.28
CA VAL A 17 -9.48 2.15 -4.63
C VAL A 17 -8.58 2.40 -3.40
N PRO A 18 -7.44 1.68 -3.28
CA PRO A 18 -6.47 1.89 -2.22
C PRO A 18 -6.08 3.36 -2.04
N GLY A 19 -5.89 3.77 -0.81
CA GLY A 19 -5.50 5.16 -0.48
C GLY A 19 -6.65 6.10 -0.13
N PHE A 20 -7.92 5.68 -0.20
CA PHE A 20 -9.06 6.52 0.13
C PHE A 20 -9.78 6.00 1.40
N GLY A 21 -9.44 6.54 2.57
CA GLY A 21 -10.20 6.33 3.82
C GLY A 21 -9.94 5.02 4.58
N THR A 22 -9.01 4.23 4.14
CA THR A 22 -8.29 3.20 4.90
C THR A 22 -6.82 3.53 4.73
N SER A 23 -5.96 3.25 5.69
CA SER A 23 -4.53 3.63 5.68
C SER A 23 -4.01 4.11 4.32
N ALA A 24 -3.63 5.36 4.23
CA ALA A 24 -3.35 6.09 2.97
C ALA A 24 -2.34 5.40 2.02
N ASN A 25 -1.70 4.32 2.45
CA ASN A 25 -0.61 3.65 1.74
C ASN A 25 -0.85 2.16 1.41
N SER A 26 -2.09 1.66 1.47
CA SER A 26 -2.31 0.25 1.14
C SER A 26 -2.53 0.06 -0.36
N PHE A 27 -1.50 -0.42 -1.06
CA PHE A 27 -1.57 -0.72 -2.50
C PHE A 27 -2.25 -2.06 -2.81
N ASN A 28 -2.32 -2.95 -1.84
CA ASN A 28 -2.78 -4.32 -1.98
C ASN A 28 -4.08 -4.62 -1.21
N SER A 29 -4.78 -3.59 -0.76
CA SER A 29 -6.08 -3.73 -0.11
C SER A 29 -7.09 -2.74 -0.68
N PHE A 30 -8.32 -3.19 -0.85
CA PHE A 30 -9.43 -2.38 -1.33
C PHE A 30 -10.70 -2.75 -0.56
N ILE A 31 -11.66 -1.86 -0.59
CA ILE A 31 -12.98 -2.07 0.02
C ILE A 31 -14.02 -2.05 -1.08
N ILE A 32 -14.87 -3.05 -1.10
CA ILE A 32 -16.08 -3.07 -1.92
C ILE A 32 -17.26 -2.90 -0.99
N ILE A 33 -18.05 -1.87 -1.21
CA ILE A 33 -19.30 -1.65 -0.49
C ILE A 33 -20.44 -2.17 -1.36
N ALA A 34 -21.09 -3.21 -0.90
CA ALA A 34 -22.30 -3.76 -1.53
C ALA A 34 -23.52 -3.11 -0.88
N LEU A 35 -24.21 -2.26 -1.62
CA LEU A 35 -25.48 -1.69 -1.21
C LEU A 35 -26.58 -2.71 -1.51
N LEU A 36 -27.31 -3.09 -0.48
CA LEU A 36 -28.46 -3.98 -0.62
C LEU A 36 -29.68 -3.17 -1.06
N ASP A 37 -30.61 -3.83 -1.72
CA ASP A 37 -31.91 -3.26 -2.07
C ASP A 37 -32.76 -3.00 -0.83
N ASN A 38 -33.86 -2.24 -0.99
CA ASN A 38 -34.74 -1.89 0.12
C ASN A 38 -35.29 -3.15 0.82
N TRP A 39 -35.55 -3.04 2.11
CA TRP A 39 -36.06 -4.15 2.94
C TRP A 39 -37.30 -4.80 2.36
N ASP A 40 -38.19 -3.99 1.79
CA ASP A 40 -39.47 -4.43 1.25
C ASP A 40 -39.32 -5.24 -0.06
N ASN A 41 -38.24 -5.00 -0.81
CA ASN A 41 -37.95 -5.61 -2.10
C ASN A 41 -37.10 -6.88 -2.01
N ARG A 42 -36.51 -7.18 -0.83
CA ARG A 42 -35.64 -8.34 -0.67
C ARG A 42 -36.14 -9.36 0.33
N LYS A 43 -36.06 -10.62 -0.06
CA LYS A 43 -36.45 -11.77 0.80
C LYS A 43 -35.32 -12.17 1.77
N LYS A 44 -34.07 -11.82 1.50
CA LYS A 44 -32.88 -12.23 2.28
C LYS A 44 -32.41 -11.12 3.19
N ASN A 45 -32.11 -11.45 4.44
CA ASN A 45 -31.50 -10.52 5.37
C ASN A 45 -29.98 -10.35 5.07
N SER A 46 -29.35 -9.30 5.62
CA SER A 46 -27.94 -9.00 5.38
C SER A 46 -26.98 -10.13 5.79
N GLN A 47 -27.31 -10.88 6.84
CA GLN A 47 -26.46 -11.98 7.32
C GLN A 47 -26.52 -13.18 6.38
N THR A 48 -27.69 -13.48 5.79
CA THR A 48 -27.82 -14.54 4.79
C THR A 48 -27.06 -14.18 3.53
N VAL A 49 -27.18 -12.93 3.05
CA VAL A 49 -26.45 -12.42 1.90
C VAL A 49 -24.94 -12.49 2.16
N MET A 50 -24.49 -12.13 3.37
CA MET A 50 -23.08 -12.20 3.75
C MET A 50 -22.55 -13.64 3.70
N ARG A 51 -23.30 -14.63 4.22
CA ARG A 51 -22.90 -16.06 4.16
C ARG A 51 -22.78 -16.58 2.75
N GLU A 52 -23.72 -16.25 1.88
CA GLU A 52 -23.68 -16.62 0.46
C GLU A 52 -22.50 -15.97 -0.27
N ALA A 53 -22.19 -14.72 0.07
CA ALA A 53 -21.02 -14.01 -0.49
C ALA A 53 -19.70 -14.67 -0.11
N ILE A 54 -19.54 -15.19 1.12
CA ILE A 54 -18.35 -15.92 1.54
C ILE A 54 -18.04 -17.08 0.60
N GLY A 55 -19.06 -17.89 0.27
CA GLY A 55 -18.90 -19.03 -0.64
C GLY A 55 -18.37 -18.64 -2.02
N LYS A 56 -18.82 -17.49 -2.54
CA LYS A 56 -18.37 -16.96 -3.85
C LYS A 56 -16.99 -16.30 -3.77
N ILE A 57 -16.64 -15.68 -2.66
CA ILE A 57 -15.36 -14.96 -2.46
C ILE A 57 -14.20 -15.94 -2.31
N VAL A 58 -14.40 -17.05 -1.60
CA VAL A 58 -13.36 -18.07 -1.37
C VAL A 58 -12.85 -18.71 -2.67
N THR A 59 -13.63 -18.66 -3.75
CA THR A 59 -13.23 -19.20 -5.05
C THR A 59 -12.23 -18.30 -5.82
N VAL A 60 -11.92 -17.10 -5.31
CA VAL A 60 -10.98 -16.17 -5.96
C VAL A 60 -9.56 -16.37 -5.40
N PRO A 61 -8.65 -17.04 -6.13
CA PRO A 61 -7.34 -17.43 -5.60
C PRO A 61 -6.35 -16.25 -5.47
N GLN A 62 -6.60 -15.13 -6.17
CA GLN A 62 -5.67 -14.00 -6.22
C GLN A 62 -5.87 -12.99 -5.09
N ALA A 63 -6.96 -13.11 -4.30
CA ALA A 63 -7.29 -12.16 -3.25
C ALA A 63 -7.89 -12.85 -2.04
N VAL A 64 -7.51 -12.41 -0.86
CA VAL A 64 -8.18 -12.78 0.38
C VAL A 64 -9.19 -11.68 0.70
N ALA A 65 -10.47 -12.01 0.63
CA ALA A 65 -11.53 -11.07 0.97
C ALA A 65 -12.52 -11.70 1.95
N PHE A 66 -13.13 -10.87 2.77
CA PHE A 66 -14.16 -11.29 3.72
C PHE A 66 -15.22 -10.19 3.84
N PRO A 67 -16.49 -10.54 3.87
CA PRO A 67 -17.55 -9.59 4.04
C PRO A 67 -17.64 -9.13 5.51
N ILE A 68 -17.93 -7.85 5.71
CA ILE A 68 -18.15 -7.23 7.01
C ILE A 68 -19.53 -6.56 6.97
N SER A 69 -20.38 -6.86 7.93
CA SER A 69 -21.60 -6.09 8.15
C SER A 69 -21.31 -4.94 9.11
N PRO A 70 -21.52 -3.68 8.69
CA PRO A 70 -21.34 -2.56 9.60
C PRO A 70 -22.34 -2.65 10.75
N GLN A 71 -21.88 -2.42 11.96
CA GLN A 71 -22.76 -2.35 13.14
C GLN A 71 -23.56 -1.04 13.12
N SER A 72 -24.82 -1.12 13.49
CA SER A 72 -25.71 0.05 13.55
C SER A 72 -25.26 1.09 14.59
N ILE A 73 -24.67 0.63 15.68
CA ILE A 73 -24.06 1.50 16.70
C ILE A 73 -22.56 1.25 16.72
N ARG A 74 -21.79 2.26 16.38
CA ARG A 74 -20.33 2.22 16.45
C ARG A 74 -19.88 2.48 17.89
N VAL A 75 -19.76 1.42 18.66
CA VAL A 75 -19.21 1.53 20.03
C VAL A 75 -17.68 1.64 19.98
N SER A 76 -17.05 1.03 19.01
CA SER A 76 -15.63 1.18 18.74
C SER A 76 -15.37 0.63 17.34
N SER A 77 -14.85 1.48 16.46
CA SER A 77 -14.57 1.09 15.10
C SER A 77 -13.28 0.27 15.05
N TYR A 78 -13.35 -0.96 14.55
CA TYR A 78 -12.19 -1.77 14.15
C TYR A 78 -11.23 -2.27 15.24
N ASN A 79 -11.48 -1.99 16.53
CA ASN A 79 -10.60 -2.50 17.57
C ASN A 79 -10.97 -3.95 17.90
N LYS A 80 -10.06 -4.86 17.58
CA LYS A 80 -10.16 -6.23 18.06
C LYS A 80 -10.10 -6.25 19.58
N PRO A 81 -10.84 -7.15 20.27
CA PRO A 81 -10.91 -7.17 21.73
C PRO A 81 -9.56 -7.42 22.40
N VAL A 82 -8.65 -8.10 21.72
CA VAL A 82 -7.28 -8.31 22.18
C VAL A 82 -6.33 -7.46 21.37
N GLN A 83 -5.61 -6.56 22.04
CA GLN A 83 -4.57 -5.74 21.43
C GLN A 83 -3.34 -5.72 22.33
N MET A 84 -2.19 -5.90 21.72
CA MET A 84 -0.90 -5.83 22.36
C MET A 84 0.03 -4.95 21.55
N VAL A 85 0.64 -3.96 22.19
CA VAL A 85 1.65 -3.09 21.61
C VAL A 85 3.02 -3.54 22.11
N ILE A 86 3.90 -3.86 21.18
CA ILE A 86 5.31 -4.15 21.44
C ILE A 86 6.10 -2.96 20.94
N TYR A 87 6.97 -2.41 21.75
CA TYR A 87 7.84 -1.28 21.36
C TYR A 87 9.29 -1.57 21.70
N GLY A 88 10.21 -0.96 20.98
CA GLY A 88 11.63 -1.23 21.11
C GLY A 88 12.50 -0.23 20.35
N SER A 89 13.78 -0.56 20.22
CA SER A 89 14.76 0.34 19.63
C SER A 89 14.68 0.39 18.11
N THR A 90 14.49 -0.77 17.45
CA THR A 90 14.48 -0.90 15.99
C THR A 90 13.32 -1.75 15.51
N TYR A 91 12.86 -1.50 14.28
CA TYR A 91 11.79 -2.31 13.67
C TYR A 91 12.27 -3.73 13.32
N GLU A 92 13.56 -3.94 13.09
CA GLU A 92 14.17 -5.23 12.83
C GLU A 92 14.05 -6.16 14.03
N GLU A 93 14.35 -5.65 15.24
CA GLU A 93 14.14 -6.40 16.49
C GLU A 93 12.66 -6.69 16.73
N LEU A 94 11.81 -5.70 16.51
CA LEU A 94 10.36 -5.83 16.68
C LEU A 94 9.77 -6.88 15.72
N GLU A 95 10.27 -7.00 14.50
CA GLU A 95 9.85 -8.01 13.53
C GLU A 95 10.16 -9.44 14.02
N GLN A 96 11.33 -9.63 14.63
CA GLN A 96 11.71 -10.93 15.19
C GLN A 96 10.84 -11.29 16.40
N ILE A 97 10.67 -10.36 17.33
CA ILE A 97 9.81 -10.53 18.52
C ILE A 97 8.36 -10.79 18.10
N GLN A 98 7.82 -9.97 17.19
CA GLN A 98 6.48 -10.13 16.63
C GLN A 98 6.27 -11.53 16.06
N THR A 99 7.23 -12.04 15.30
CA THR A 99 7.13 -13.37 14.70
C THR A 99 7.03 -14.47 15.76
N GLN A 100 7.82 -14.36 16.83
CA GLN A 100 7.79 -15.30 17.95
C GLN A 100 6.46 -15.22 18.70
N VAL A 101 5.99 -14.01 18.99
CA VAL A 101 4.72 -13.77 19.68
C VAL A 101 3.55 -14.30 18.88
N ILE A 102 3.46 -13.99 17.58
CA ILE A 102 2.39 -14.49 16.71
C ILE A 102 2.40 -16.02 16.66
N ARG A 103 3.58 -16.64 16.59
CA ARG A 103 3.70 -18.11 16.63
C ARG A 103 3.16 -18.71 17.92
N SER A 104 3.40 -18.05 19.06
CA SER A 104 2.90 -18.48 20.36
C SER A 104 1.38 -18.26 20.47
N LEU A 105 0.87 -17.12 20.02
CA LEU A 105 -0.56 -16.82 20.04
C LEU A 105 -1.38 -17.76 19.17
N ARG A 106 -0.84 -18.21 18.02
CA ARG A 106 -1.51 -19.17 17.14
C ARG A 106 -1.72 -20.56 17.76
N LYS A 107 -1.02 -20.89 18.84
CA LYS A 107 -1.23 -22.14 19.59
C LYS A 107 -2.45 -22.06 20.52
N ASN A 108 -2.95 -20.86 20.80
CA ASN A 108 -4.11 -20.66 21.64
C ASN A 108 -5.39 -20.73 20.80
N THR A 109 -6.19 -21.76 21.02
CA THR A 109 -7.45 -22.00 20.31
C THR A 109 -8.55 -20.98 20.60
N ASN A 110 -8.42 -20.23 21.70
CA ASN A 110 -9.36 -19.18 22.08
C ASN A 110 -9.13 -17.87 21.32
N LEU A 111 -8.07 -17.80 20.51
CA LEU A 111 -7.75 -16.63 19.69
C LEU A 111 -7.92 -16.93 18.22
N SER A 112 -8.56 -16.02 17.52
CA SER A 112 -8.77 -16.08 16.08
C SER A 112 -8.35 -14.77 15.41
N ARG A 113 -8.11 -14.81 14.10
CA ARG A 113 -7.75 -13.63 13.28
C ARG A 113 -6.65 -12.78 13.88
N ILE A 114 -5.53 -13.41 14.22
CA ILE A 114 -4.33 -12.71 14.69
C ILE A 114 -3.74 -11.91 13.54
N GLU A 115 -3.65 -10.61 13.69
CA GLU A 115 -3.14 -9.66 12.72
C GLU A 115 -2.11 -8.73 13.36
N THR A 116 -1.28 -8.15 12.53
CA THR A 116 -0.30 -7.14 12.91
C THR A 116 -0.37 -5.93 11.98
N ASP A 117 -0.10 -4.76 12.49
CA ASP A 117 0.01 -3.52 11.73
C ASP A 117 1.34 -3.41 10.97
N TYR A 118 2.37 -4.16 11.38
CA TYR A 118 3.67 -4.16 10.74
C TYR A 118 3.87 -5.41 9.87
N SER A 119 4.03 -5.20 8.57
CA SER A 119 4.39 -6.26 7.62
C SER A 119 5.18 -5.68 6.45
N ARG A 120 6.29 -6.31 6.10
CA ARG A 120 7.16 -5.91 4.97
C ARG A 120 6.69 -6.57 3.67
N ASN A 121 5.46 -6.32 3.29
CA ASN A 121 4.83 -6.92 2.11
C ASN A 121 4.61 -5.93 0.94
N LYS A 122 5.07 -4.69 1.08
CA LYS A 122 5.06 -3.71 0.00
C LYS A 122 6.32 -3.91 -0.84
N PRO A 123 6.22 -4.32 -2.11
CA PRO A 123 7.39 -4.42 -2.98
C PRO A 123 7.98 -3.02 -3.20
N GLU A 124 9.28 -2.89 -2.97
CA GLU A 124 10.02 -1.65 -3.14
C GLU A 124 11.33 -1.94 -3.88
N ILE A 125 11.70 -1.03 -4.77
CA ILE A 125 12.99 -1.06 -5.45
C ILE A 125 13.87 0.01 -4.81
N LYS A 126 14.88 -0.43 -4.09
CA LYS A 126 15.89 0.45 -3.50
C LYS A 126 17.01 0.68 -4.49
N LEU A 127 17.26 1.96 -4.79
CA LEU A 127 18.37 2.39 -5.63
C LEU A 127 19.56 2.71 -4.74
N ILE A 128 20.67 2.02 -4.96
CA ILE A 128 21.93 2.23 -4.24
C ILE A 128 22.91 2.91 -5.19
N ILE A 129 23.24 4.18 -4.92
CA ILE A 129 24.17 4.92 -5.78
C ILE A 129 25.59 4.43 -5.50
N ASN A 130 26.28 4.01 -6.56
CA ASN A 130 27.71 3.71 -6.50
C ASN A 130 28.52 5.01 -6.57
N LYS A 131 28.87 5.51 -5.38
CA LYS A 131 29.55 6.83 -5.23
C LYS A 131 30.90 6.88 -5.95
N ASN A 132 31.63 5.77 -6.02
CA ASN A 132 32.95 5.73 -6.68
C ASN A 132 32.77 5.86 -8.20
N LYS A 133 31.91 5.05 -8.80
CA LYS A 133 31.60 5.14 -10.23
C LYS A 133 31.02 6.50 -10.61
N ALA A 134 30.16 7.06 -9.77
CA ALA A 134 29.59 8.39 -10.01
C ALA A 134 30.69 9.48 -10.03
N LYS A 135 31.63 9.42 -9.10
CA LYS A 135 32.78 10.33 -9.02
C LYS A 135 33.70 10.18 -10.26
N ASP A 136 34.04 8.95 -10.62
CA ASP A 136 34.92 8.67 -11.76
C ASP A 136 34.33 9.17 -13.09
N LEU A 137 33.01 9.09 -13.22
CA LEU A 137 32.26 9.56 -14.39
C LEU A 137 31.88 11.06 -14.29
N GLY A 138 32.27 11.74 -13.22
CA GLY A 138 32.02 13.16 -13.01
C GLY A 138 30.53 13.49 -12.84
N VAL A 139 29.79 12.63 -12.16
CA VAL A 139 28.36 12.84 -11.86
C VAL A 139 28.17 12.98 -10.35
N SER A 140 27.63 14.10 -9.90
CA SER A 140 27.32 14.28 -8.48
C SER A 140 26.12 13.46 -8.03
N THR A 141 26.16 12.95 -6.79
CA THR A 141 25.03 12.22 -6.18
C THR A 141 23.78 13.10 -6.07
N GLU A 142 23.96 14.40 -5.86
CA GLU A 142 22.88 15.38 -5.84
C GLU A 142 22.14 15.42 -7.19
N LYS A 143 22.89 15.44 -8.29
CA LYS A 143 22.32 15.49 -9.64
C LYS A 143 21.53 14.21 -9.97
N ILE A 144 22.03 13.04 -9.53
CA ILE A 144 21.30 11.77 -9.62
C ILE A 144 19.98 11.86 -8.84
N GLY A 145 20.05 12.33 -7.59
CA GLY A 145 18.86 12.49 -6.74
C GLY A 145 17.82 13.44 -7.34
N ARG A 146 18.24 14.63 -7.81
CA ARG A 146 17.35 15.60 -8.47
C ARG A 146 16.72 15.06 -9.75
N THR A 147 17.46 14.28 -10.52
CA THR A 147 16.92 13.65 -11.74
C THR A 147 15.85 12.62 -11.41
N LEU A 148 16.11 11.77 -10.42
CA LEU A 148 15.12 10.79 -9.94
C LEU A 148 13.90 11.46 -9.33
N GLU A 149 14.08 12.47 -8.48
CA GLU A 149 12.99 13.26 -7.91
C GLU A 149 12.09 13.84 -9.00
N THR A 150 12.70 14.45 -10.03
CA THR A 150 11.96 15.06 -11.14
C THR A 150 11.19 14.02 -11.95
N LEU A 151 11.85 12.91 -12.33
CA LEU A 151 11.27 11.95 -13.26
C LEU A 151 10.28 10.99 -12.58
N TYR A 152 10.55 10.56 -11.34
CA TYR A 152 9.67 9.66 -10.59
C TYR A 152 8.67 10.39 -9.69
N GLY A 153 9.10 11.44 -9.00
CA GLY A 153 8.26 12.22 -8.09
C GLY A 153 7.35 13.21 -8.80
N GLY A 154 7.78 13.69 -9.96
CA GLY A 154 7.12 14.77 -10.68
C GLY A 154 7.47 16.16 -10.08
N LYS A 155 8.11 16.98 -10.89
CA LYS A 155 8.51 18.35 -10.49
C LYS A 155 7.62 19.39 -11.16
N ARG A 156 7.02 20.26 -10.36
CA ARG A 156 6.39 21.47 -10.89
C ARG A 156 7.47 22.41 -11.39
N VAL A 157 7.52 22.61 -12.70
CA VAL A 157 8.55 23.41 -13.36
C VAL A 157 8.13 24.87 -13.45
N THR A 158 6.89 25.09 -13.83
CA THR A 158 6.31 26.44 -13.99
C THR A 158 4.78 26.36 -13.97
N THR A 159 4.13 27.47 -14.14
CA THR A 159 2.68 27.59 -14.35
C THR A 159 2.38 28.41 -15.60
N PHE A 160 1.23 28.16 -16.20
CA PHE A 160 0.70 29.00 -17.26
C PHE A 160 -0.73 29.43 -16.95
N ASN A 161 -1.07 30.63 -17.41
CA ASN A 161 -2.42 31.20 -17.23
C ASN A 161 -3.26 30.91 -18.47
N LYS A 162 -4.46 30.35 -18.25
CA LYS A 162 -5.47 30.16 -19.29
C LYS A 162 -6.85 30.54 -18.75
N LEU A 163 -7.54 31.44 -19.44
CA LEU A 163 -8.88 31.92 -19.06
C LEU A 163 -8.97 32.39 -17.58
N GLY A 164 -7.95 33.12 -17.11
CA GLY A 164 -7.91 33.63 -15.74
C GLY A 164 -7.61 32.59 -14.65
N LYS A 165 -7.28 31.35 -15.04
CA LYS A 165 -6.87 30.28 -14.10
C LYS A 165 -5.43 29.89 -14.34
N GLU A 166 -4.72 29.64 -13.25
CA GLU A 166 -3.33 29.21 -13.24
C GLU A 166 -3.24 27.68 -13.24
N TYR A 167 -2.50 27.12 -14.20
CA TYR A 167 -2.30 25.68 -14.35
C TYR A 167 -0.82 25.32 -14.16
N PRO A 168 -0.47 24.35 -13.29
CA PRO A 168 0.91 23.91 -13.10
C PRO A 168 1.36 23.03 -14.27
N ILE A 169 2.60 23.24 -14.71
CA ILE A 169 3.30 22.34 -15.63
C ILE A 169 4.16 21.40 -14.78
N ILE A 170 3.85 20.11 -14.85
CA ILE A 170 4.57 19.07 -14.11
C ILE A 170 5.42 18.25 -15.09
N LEU A 171 6.72 18.20 -14.83
CA LEU A 171 7.65 17.37 -15.57
C LEU A 171 7.79 16.02 -14.86
N GLN A 172 7.51 14.94 -15.56
CA GLN A 172 7.64 13.57 -15.05
C GLN A 172 7.84 12.57 -16.20
N GLN A 173 8.38 11.40 -15.88
CA GLN A 173 8.48 10.29 -16.81
C GLN A 173 7.12 9.64 -17.08
N TYR A 174 6.92 9.01 -18.23
CA TYR A 174 5.69 8.28 -18.54
C TYR A 174 5.37 7.22 -17.48
N LEU A 175 4.09 7.02 -17.20
CA LEU A 175 3.63 6.09 -16.17
C LEU A 175 4.06 4.63 -16.45
N SER A 176 4.08 4.21 -17.70
CA SER A 176 4.57 2.89 -18.13
C SER A 176 6.02 2.65 -17.73
N ASP A 177 6.87 3.66 -17.92
CA ASP A 177 8.30 3.56 -17.62
C ASP A 177 8.60 3.69 -16.11
N ARG A 178 7.73 4.36 -15.35
CA ARG A 178 7.88 4.47 -13.89
C ARG A 178 7.52 3.19 -13.14
N ARG A 179 6.75 2.29 -13.74
CA ARG A 179 6.30 1.05 -13.10
C ARG A 179 7.31 -0.09 -13.16
N ASN A 180 8.26 -0.02 -14.07
CA ASN A 180 9.18 -1.10 -14.38
C ASN A 180 10.63 -0.66 -14.21
N LYS A 181 11.52 -1.62 -13.91
CA LYS A 181 12.96 -1.39 -13.78
C LYS A 181 13.57 -0.90 -15.10
N GLU A 182 13.04 -1.37 -16.24
CA GLU A 182 13.50 -1.00 -17.57
C GLU A 182 13.38 0.52 -17.79
N GLY A 183 12.45 1.18 -17.15
CA GLY A 183 12.30 2.63 -17.22
C GLY A 183 13.52 3.40 -16.71
N ILE A 184 14.28 2.82 -15.79
CA ILE A 184 15.50 3.45 -15.23
C ILE A 184 16.62 3.44 -16.27
N SER A 185 16.68 2.45 -17.16
CA SER A 185 17.68 2.37 -18.23
C SER A 185 17.53 3.51 -19.25
N LYS A 186 16.34 4.10 -19.34
CA LYS A 186 16.06 5.25 -20.23
C LYS A 186 16.42 6.60 -19.60
N ILE A 187 16.90 6.61 -18.35
CA ILE A 187 17.28 7.83 -17.65
C ILE A 187 18.77 8.08 -17.86
N PHE A 188 19.08 9.32 -18.24
CA PHE A 188 20.44 9.79 -18.43
C PHE A 188 20.71 10.99 -17.53
N VAL A 189 21.92 11.04 -17.00
CA VAL A 189 22.42 12.17 -16.20
C VAL A 189 23.64 12.74 -16.90
N ARG A 190 23.71 14.07 -16.99
CA ARG A 190 24.85 14.73 -17.62
C ARG A 190 26.05 14.81 -16.68
N SER A 191 27.21 14.33 -17.11
CA SER A 191 28.48 14.48 -16.41
C SER A 191 28.88 15.95 -16.35
N ASP A 192 29.34 16.39 -15.19
CA ASP A 192 29.86 17.75 -14.98
C ASP A 192 31.27 17.91 -15.57
N THR A 193 32.03 16.82 -15.65
CA THR A 193 33.41 16.81 -16.14
C THR A 193 33.47 16.71 -17.65
N THR A 194 32.70 15.83 -18.26
CA THR A 194 32.79 15.53 -19.69
C THR A 194 31.65 16.12 -20.51
N GLY A 195 30.58 16.61 -19.86
CA GLY A 195 29.36 17.08 -20.52
C GLY A 195 28.52 15.97 -21.20
N LYS A 196 28.99 14.72 -21.19
CA LYS A 196 28.32 13.59 -21.83
C LYS A 196 27.15 13.09 -21.00
N LEU A 197 26.17 12.52 -21.69
CA LEU A 197 25.03 11.84 -21.03
C LEU A 197 25.44 10.42 -20.63
N ILE A 198 25.29 10.11 -19.37
CA ILE A 198 25.60 8.81 -18.77
C ILE A 198 24.30 8.15 -18.33
N SER A 199 24.09 6.91 -18.73
CA SER A 199 22.91 6.15 -18.31
C SER A 199 22.95 5.90 -16.81
N LEU A 200 21.81 6.08 -16.14
CA LEU A 200 21.67 5.93 -14.68
C LEU A 200 21.97 4.51 -14.21
N VAL A 201 21.70 3.49 -15.03
CA VAL A 201 22.01 2.09 -14.73
C VAL A 201 23.50 1.85 -14.42
N ASN A 202 24.38 2.64 -15.03
CA ASN A 202 25.82 2.52 -14.79
C ASN A 202 26.26 3.10 -13.43
N LEU A 203 25.37 3.90 -12.80
CA LEU A 203 25.66 4.64 -11.57
C LEU A 203 24.96 4.07 -10.34
N VAL A 204 23.99 3.17 -10.52
CA VAL A 204 23.17 2.64 -9.43
C VAL A 204 23.06 1.13 -9.49
N ASP A 205 22.97 0.50 -8.32
CA ASP A 205 22.62 -0.89 -8.14
C ASP A 205 21.17 -0.97 -7.64
N PHE A 206 20.47 -2.05 -8.02
CA PHE A 206 19.06 -2.26 -7.66
C PHE A 206 18.95 -3.36 -6.63
N LYS A 207 18.21 -3.09 -5.57
CA LYS A 207 17.81 -4.11 -4.60
C LYS A 207 16.29 -4.12 -4.48
N GLU A 208 15.69 -5.28 -4.75
CA GLU A 208 14.28 -5.49 -4.44
C GLU A 208 14.17 -5.93 -3.00
N GLU A 209 13.35 -5.23 -2.24
CA GLU A 209 13.07 -5.60 -0.86
C GLU A 209 11.59 -5.35 -0.53
N GLY A 210 11.11 -6.07 0.49
CA GLY A 210 9.81 -5.75 1.07
C GLY A 210 9.94 -4.58 2.02
N ALA A 211 9.15 -3.53 1.83
CA ALA A 211 9.07 -2.42 2.76
C ALA A 211 7.80 -2.52 3.62
N ALA A 212 7.85 -1.97 4.80
CA ALA A 212 6.67 -1.81 5.63
C ALA A 212 5.75 -0.73 5.06
N LYS A 213 4.45 -0.96 5.14
CA LYS A 213 3.45 0.02 4.69
C LYS A 213 3.44 1.26 5.57
N GLU A 214 3.55 1.03 6.86
CA GLU A 214 3.43 2.03 7.90
C GLU A 214 4.41 1.71 9.02
N LEU A 215 4.99 2.74 9.62
CA LEU A 215 5.90 2.65 10.73
C LEU A 215 5.25 3.34 11.94
N ALA A 216 4.59 2.54 12.78
CA ALA A 216 3.91 3.03 13.96
C ALA A 216 4.91 3.35 15.08
N ARG A 217 4.57 4.33 15.91
CA ARG A 217 5.33 4.67 17.12
C ARG A 217 4.41 4.76 18.33
N TYR A 218 4.87 4.24 19.44
CA TYR A 218 4.22 4.37 20.73
C TYR A 218 5.19 5.06 21.70
N ASN A 219 4.75 6.11 22.36
CA ASN A 219 5.62 6.94 23.21
C ASN A 219 6.95 7.34 22.54
N ARG A 220 6.91 7.74 21.25
CA ARG A 220 8.05 8.12 20.42
C ARG A 220 9.01 6.98 20.04
N GLN A 221 8.84 5.79 20.55
CA GLN A 221 9.62 4.60 20.20
C GLN A 221 8.96 3.82 19.05
N PRO A 222 9.73 3.16 18.20
CA PRO A 222 9.20 2.22 17.23
C PRO A 222 8.26 1.22 17.90
N ALA A 223 7.12 0.96 17.30
CA ALA A 223 6.12 0.07 17.88
C ALA A 223 5.43 -0.78 16.83
N VAL A 224 4.96 -1.95 17.25
CA VAL A 224 4.17 -2.88 16.45
C VAL A 224 2.97 -3.31 17.27
N THR A 225 1.78 -3.24 16.67
CA THR A 225 0.54 -3.66 17.32
C THR A 225 0.11 -5.03 16.78
N ILE A 226 -0.07 -5.97 17.68
CA ILE A 226 -0.66 -7.28 17.39
C ILE A 226 -2.08 -7.28 17.92
N SER A 227 -3.03 -7.69 17.09
CA SER A 227 -4.44 -7.72 17.43
C SER A 227 -5.06 -9.08 17.13
N ALA A 228 -6.02 -9.52 17.94
CA ALA A 228 -6.72 -10.77 17.78
C ALA A 228 -8.18 -10.66 18.18
N ASN A 229 -9.01 -11.56 17.63
CA ASN A 229 -10.36 -11.79 18.09
C ASN A 229 -10.37 -12.96 19.07
N ILE A 230 -11.36 -12.97 19.94
CA ILE A 230 -11.71 -14.12 20.80
C ILE A 230 -12.60 -15.04 19.97
N SER A 231 -12.33 -16.33 19.98
CA SER A 231 -13.10 -17.36 19.27
C SER A 231 -14.39 -17.67 19.99
#